data_fb9302ad860b390ed81e3c63a36e7b18
#
_entry.id   fb9302ad860b390ed81e3c63a36e7b18
#
_cell.length_a   1.000
_cell.length_b   1.000
_cell.length_c   1.000
_cell.angle_alpha   90.00
_cell.angle_beta   90.00
_cell.angle_gamma   90.00
#
_symmetry.space_group_name_H-M   'P 1'
#
loop_
_entity.id
_entity.type
_entity.pdbx_description
1 polymer ?
#
loop_
_entity_poly.entity_id
_entity_poly.type
_entity_poly.pdbx_seq_one_letter_code
_entity_poly.pdbx_strand_id
1 'polypeptide(L)'
;MSWSMTSVSFRMSGSGSWENLFPDESSRRLYAGIYPFGVPIPTGPGQPGKLFHSWQQAAIVKFEDQKVLPLGPIMTDDDLGILKPWFHDISKAMCEAVLERLDEYRVLASNLAGGKSFRKQEIDNILTIQICALTLDSWVFTRLRQRVIGTYPPRGFAGNFFFWGYAFASGPQRIFGFTTYSGLAGKSLHMIRSHGLDRLAIKASLGRWQTWEVLKHLFLNRGIGDESALLDQYASGAKKKILDSLQDIGLVQPDDPRRLAIPVLADHDRDLNTELCREVSKKIIRHWMAGMDELKGLVELCSFTKCSWPDCLCMLFHLAYAYAADKLVDRGIIPDFPQKAGGDWGVWIH
;
A
#
# COMPACT_ATOMS: atom_id res chain seq x y z
N MET A 1 -1.65 30.69 13.96
CA MET A 1 -0.68 30.06 13.04
C MET A 1 -1.46 29.60 11.81
N SER A 2 -1.22 30.20 10.66
CA SER A 2 -1.85 29.76 9.40
C SER A 2 -1.05 28.58 8.86
N TRP A 3 -1.61 27.40 8.96
CA TRP A 3 -1.05 26.20 8.34
C TRP A 3 -1.24 26.31 6.83
N SER A 4 -0.20 26.62 6.09
CA SER A 4 -0.22 26.44 4.64
C SER A 4 0.03 24.97 4.34
N MET A 5 -0.98 24.12 4.54
CA MET A 5 -0.90 22.75 4.04
C MET A 5 -0.92 22.79 2.49
N THR A 6 0.24 22.69 1.90
CA THR A 6 0.40 22.74 0.44
C THR A 6 -0.14 21.49 -0.26
N SER A 7 -0.13 20.33 0.42
CA SER A 7 -0.81 19.12 -0.08
C SER A 7 -0.97 18.08 1.03
N VAL A 8 -2.11 17.41 1.09
CA VAL A 8 -2.34 16.23 1.94
C VAL A 8 -2.50 15.00 1.05
N SER A 9 -1.69 14.00 1.31
CA SER A 9 -1.76 12.71 0.62
C SER A 9 -2.58 11.74 1.45
N PHE A 10 -3.81 11.44 1.02
CA PHE A 10 -4.68 10.47 1.70
C PHE A 10 -4.36 9.04 1.32
N ARG A 11 -4.61 8.14 2.27
CA ARG A 11 -4.34 6.71 2.18
C ARG A 11 -5.47 5.90 2.80
N MET A 12 -5.54 4.64 2.42
CA MET A 12 -6.44 3.67 3.03
C MET A 12 -5.82 2.28 3.05
N SER A 13 -6.28 1.46 3.99
CA SER A 13 -6.05 0.02 4.00
C SER A 13 -7.36 -0.69 4.26
N GLY A 14 -7.76 -1.59 3.35
CA GLY A 14 -9.04 -2.31 3.39
C GLY A 14 -9.72 -2.38 2.03
N SER A 15 -11.02 -2.64 2.03
CA SER A 15 -11.85 -2.74 0.83
C SER A 15 -12.72 -1.49 0.67
N GLY A 16 -12.67 -0.85 -0.49
CA GLY A 16 -13.45 0.36 -0.76
C GLY A 16 -12.68 1.40 -1.56
N SER A 17 -13.15 2.64 -1.52
CA SER A 17 -12.49 3.76 -2.21
C SER A 17 -12.64 5.03 -1.38
N TRP A 18 -11.53 5.59 -0.95
CA TRP A 18 -11.51 6.90 -0.29
C TRP A 18 -11.87 8.04 -1.26
N GLU A 19 -11.68 7.82 -2.56
CA GLU A 19 -12.07 8.79 -3.60
C GLU A 19 -13.58 9.08 -3.58
N ASN A 20 -14.40 8.13 -3.11
CA ASN A 20 -15.83 8.35 -2.90
C ASN A 20 -16.12 9.38 -1.78
N LEU A 21 -15.18 9.54 -0.85
CA LEU A 21 -15.27 10.54 0.23
C LEU A 21 -14.77 11.91 -0.20
N PHE A 22 -13.85 11.95 -1.16
CA PHE A 22 -13.17 13.15 -1.65
C PHE A 22 -13.25 13.20 -3.17
N PRO A 23 -14.39 13.62 -3.72
CA PRO A 23 -14.62 13.62 -5.17
C PRO A 23 -13.69 14.55 -5.95
N ASP A 24 -13.16 15.58 -5.27
CA ASP A 24 -12.30 16.60 -5.87
C ASP A 24 -11.23 17.12 -4.90
N GLU A 25 -10.33 17.93 -5.40
CA GLU A 25 -9.26 18.58 -4.61
C GLU A 25 -9.83 19.55 -3.57
N SER A 26 -10.96 20.19 -3.84
CA SER A 26 -11.59 21.13 -2.91
C SER A 26 -12.07 20.43 -1.65
N SER A 27 -12.67 19.23 -1.78
CA SER A 27 -13.08 18.39 -0.65
C SER A 27 -11.89 17.92 0.19
N ARG A 28 -10.76 17.58 -0.45
CA ARG A 28 -9.51 17.22 0.24
C ARG A 28 -8.96 18.39 1.05
N ARG A 29 -8.90 19.58 0.45
CA ARG A 29 -8.47 20.81 1.13
C ARG A 29 -9.40 21.18 2.27
N LEU A 30 -10.71 20.99 2.09
CA LEU A 30 -11.69 21.26 3.15
C LEU A 30 -11.44 20.32 4.35
N TYR A 31 -11.24 19.01 4.12
CA TYR A 31 -10.91 18.09 5.20
C TYR A 31 -9.60 18.44 5.91
N ALA A 32 -8.56 18.77 5.16
CA ALA A 32 -7.30 19.25 5.72
C ALA A 32 -7.48 20.54 6.54
N GLY A 33 -8.35 21.44 6.11
CA GLY A 33 -8.64 22.70 6.79
C GLY A 33 -9.41 22.55 8.11
N ILE A 34 -10.16 21.47 8.31
CA ILE A 34 -10.80 21.20 9.61
C ILE A 34 -9.86 20.52 10.62
N TYR A 35 -8.73 20.04 10.17
CA TYR A 35 -7.74 19.33 10.99
C TYR A 35 -6.78 20.29 11.70
N PRO A 36 -6.39 20.06 12.97
CA PRO A 36 -6.93 19.05 13.91
C PRO A 36 -8.06 19.57 14.82
N PHE A 37 -8.38 20.86 14.76
CA PHE A 37 -9.22 21.55 15.76
C PHE A 37 -10.71 21.59 15.41
N GLY A 38 -11.06 21.12 14.24
CA GLY A 38 -12.43 21.22 13.72
C GLY A 38 -12.80 22.64 13.29
N VAL A 39 -14.00 22.74 12.72
CA VAL A 39 -14.62 24.01 12.32
C VAL A 39 -16.07 24.06 12.78
N PRO A 40 -16.68 25.24 12.95
CA PRO A 40 -18.11 25.35 13.23
C PRO A 40 -18.94 24.65 12.17
N ILE A 41 -20.05 24.03 12.57
CA ILE A 41 -20.99 23.40 11.62
C ILE A 41 -21.61 24.51 10.75
N PRO A 42 -21.50 24.42 9.40
CA PRO A 42 -22.11 25.41 8.52
C PRO A 42 -23.63 25.41 8.69
N THR A 43 -24.23 26.56 8.93
CA THR A 43 -25.68 26.73 9.15
C THR A 43 -26.48 26.97 7.88
N GLY A 44 -25.80 27.02 6.70
CA GLY A 44 -26.46 27.31 5.41
C GLY A 44 -26.67 26.10 4.52
N PRO A 45 -27.55 26.16 3.51
CA PRO A 45 -27.86 25.05 2.60
C PRO A 45 -26.80 24.81 1.51
N GLY A 46 -25.52 25.06 1.79
CA GLY A 46 -24.43 24.95 0.82
C GLY A 46 -23.83 23.54 0.67
N GLN A 47 -22.97 23.35 -0.35
CA GLN A 47 -22.21 22.12 -0.61
C GLN A 47 -21.45 21.56 0.62
N PRO A 48 -20.80 22.40 1.48
CA PRO A 48 -20.10 21.89 2.65
C PRO A 48 -20.97 21.08 3.60
N GLY A 49 -22.23 21.46 3.80
CA GLY A 49 -23.14 20.73 4.70
C GLY A 49 -23.42 19.30 4.25
N LYS A 50 -23.64 19.09 2.96
CA LYS A 50 -23.86 17.74 2.40
C LYS A 50 -22.60 16.87 2.49
N LEU A 51 -21.45 17.46 2.24
CA LEU A 51 -20.18 16.77 2.30
C LEU A 51 -19.84 16.34 3.75
N PHE A 52 -20.04 17.22 4.72
CA PHE A 52 -19.84 16.89 6.14
C PHE A 52 -20.79 15.79 6.64
N HIS A 53 -22.03 15.74 6.17
CA HIS A 53 -22.95 14.65 6.47
C HIS A 53 -22.48 13.32 5.88
N SER A 54 -21.99 13.32 4.62
CA SER A 54 -21.41 12.14 4.00
C SER A 54 -20.18 11.64 4.78
N TRP A 55 -19.33 12.55 5.22
CA TRP A 55 -18.16 12.23 6.04
C TRP A 55 -18.54 11.72 7.43
N GLN A 56 -19.62 12.24 8.03
CA GLN A 56 -20.15 11.73 9.28
C GLN A 56 -20.69 10.30 9.13
N GLN A 57 -21.44 10.04 8.05
CA GLN A 57 -21.94 8.68 7.74
C GLN A 57 -20.77 7.70 7.50
N ALA A 58 -19.66 8.17 6.92
CA ALA A 58 -18.44 7.40 6.73
C ALA A 58 -17.55 7.33 7.99
N ALA A 59 -17.98 7.91 9.11
CA ALA A 59 -17.24 7.96 10.37
C ALA A 59 -15.79 8.49 10.22
N ILE A 60 -15.56 9.48 9.32
CA ILE A 60 -14.28 10.20 9.22
C ILE A 60 -14.33 11.58 9.86
N VAL A 61 -15.53 12.06 10.22
CA VAL A 61 -15.75 13.21 11.10
C VAL A 61 -16.82 12.89 12.13
N LYS A 62 -16.83 13.64 13.23
CA LYS A 62 -17.94 13.69 14.18
C LYS A 62 -18.43 15.11 14.36
N PHE A 63 -19.70 15.25 14.74
CA PHE A 63 -20.29 16.52 15.15
C PHE A 63 -20.35 16.55 16.67
N GLU A 64 -19.68 17.52 17.25
CA GLU A 64 -19.59 17.71 18.70
C GLU A 64 -19.45 19.21 19.01
N ASP A 65 -20.15 19.70 20.00
CA ASP A 65 -20.10 21.11 20.46
C ASP A 65 -20.23 22.13 19.32
N GLN A 66 -21.18 21.94 18.42
CA GLN A 66 -21.41 22.76 17.22
C GLN A 66 -20.21 22.83 16.27
N LYS A 67 -19.31 21.85 16.31
CA LYS A 67 -18.16 21.71 15.42
C LYS A 67 -18.19 20.40 14.66
N VAL A 68 -17.55 20.44 13.49
CA VAL A 68 -17.14 19.25 12.72
C VAL A 68 -15.72 18.92 13.13
N LEU A 69 -15.50 17.79 13.77
CA LEU A 69 -14.18 17.33 14.21
C LEU A 69 -13.70 16.16 13.34
N PRO A 70 -12.42 16.18 12.89
CA PRO A 70 -11.87 15.06 12.13
C PRO A 70 -11.65 13.82 13.03
N LEU A 71 -11.93 12.63 12.48
CA LEU A 71 -11.66 11.35 13.13
C LEU A 71 -10.51 10.59 12.44
N GLY A 72 -10.27 10.85 11.15
CA GLY A 72 -9.11 10.29 10.45
C GLY A 72 -7.84 11.09 10.75
N PRO A 73 -6.76 10.43 11.17
CA PRO A 73 -5.52 11.12 11.51
C PRO A 73 -4.82 11.67 10.26
N ILE A 74 -4.14 12.81 10.41
CA ILE A 74 -3.19 13.36 9.44
C ILE A 74 -1.86 13.54 10.15
N MET A 75 -0.81 12.87 9.69
CA MET A 75 0.55 13.05 10.18
C MET A 75 1.15 14.34 9.63
N THR A 76 1.58 15.22 10.51
CA THR A 76 2.30 16.47 10.18
C THR A 76 3.81 16.32 10.40
N ASP A 77 4.62 17.32 9.98
CA ASP A 77 6.06 17.34 10.27
C ASP A 77 6.33 17.43 11.79
N ASP A 78 5.52 18.17 12.55
CA ASP A 78 5.65 18.28 14.01
C ASP A 78 5.39 16.92 14.68
N ASP A 79 4.30 16.24 14.30
CA ASP A 79 3.98 14.90 14.80
C ASP A 79 5.09 13.90 14.45
N LEU A 80 5.61 13.98 13.21
CA LEU A 80 6.70 13.14 12.76
C LEU A 80 7.96 13.39 13.60
N GLY A 81 8.25 14.66 13.96
CA GLY A 81 9.35 15.01 14.86
C GLY A 81 9.22 14.35 16.23
N ILE A 82 8.01 14.34 16.82
CA ILE A 82 7.72 13.69 18.10
C ILE A 82 7.95 12.17 18.01
N LEU A 83 7.48 11.56 16.92
CA LEU A 83 7.49 10.09 16.75
C LEU A 83 8.79 9.55 16.13
N LYS A 84 9.69 10.41 15.65
CA LYS A 84 10.92 10.02 14.95
C LYS A 84 11.80 9.03 15.70
N PRO A 85 12.07 9.18 17.03
CA PRO A 85 12.86 8.19 17.77
C PRO A 85 12.20 6.80 17.72
N TRP A 86 10.90 6.73 17.98
CA TRP A 86 10.15 5.49 17.96
C TRP A 86 10.14 4.85 16.56
N PHE A 87 9.93 5.65 15.49
CA PHE A 87 10.02 5.13 14.11
C PHE A 87 11.41 4.59 13.79
N HIS A 88 12.46 5.26 14.30
CA HIS A 88 13.84 4.79 14.11
C HIS A 88 14.02 3.39 14.70
N ASP A 89 13.58 3.19 15.93
CA ASP A 89 13.78 1.94 16.68
C ASP A 89 12.93 0.80 16.11
N ILE A 90 11.64 1.04 15.85
CA ILE A 90 10.78 -0.01 15.30
C ILE A 90 11.18 -0.39 13.88
N SER A 91 11.52 0.57 13.01
CA SER A 91 11.97 0.28 11.66
C SER A 91 13.33 -0.43 11.62
N LYS A 92 14.22 -0.12 12.57
CA LYS A 92 15.47 -0.86 12.76
C LYS A 92 15.18 -2.31 13.14
N ALA A 93 14.31 -2.55 14.13
CA ALA A 93 13.93 -3.90 14.53
C ALA A 93 13.26 -4.70 13.40
N MET A 94 12.41 -4.04 12.58
CA MET A 94 11.81 -4.65 11.40
C MET A 94 12.88 -5.05 10.37
N CYS A 95 13.82 -4.16 10.09
CA CYS A 95 14.93 -4.41 9.17
C CYS A 95 15.85 -5.55 9.66
N GLU A 96 16.23 -5.52 10.93
CA GLU A 96 17.10 -6.56 11.53
C GLU A 96 16.43 -7.95 11.53
N ALA A 97 15.13 -8.02 11.80
CA ALA A 97 14.38 -9.28 11.74
C ALA A 97 14.38 -9.90 10.32
N VAL A 98 14.36 -9.06 9.29
CA VAL A 98 14.51 -9.51 7.88
C VAL A 98 15.95 -9.95 7.62
N LEU A 99 16.94 -9.14 8.01
CA LEU A 99 18.35 -9.39 7.73
C LEU A 99 18.86 -10.71 8.35
N GLU A 100 18.39 -11.07 9.53
CA GLU A 100 18.75 -12.34 10.18
C GLU A 100 18.35 -13.58 9.37
N ARG A 101 17.39 -13.45 8.48
CA ARG A 101 16.88 -14.54 7.64
C ARG A 101 17.08 -14.24 6.13
N LEU A 102 17.94 -13.29 5.80
CA LEU A 102 18.11 -12.81 4.42
C LEU A 102 18.56 -13.91 3.46
N ASP A 103 19.46 -14.78 3.89
CA ASP A 103 19.95 -15.87 3.06
C ASP A 103 18.86 -16.89 2.73
N GLU A 104 17.91 -17.10 3.64
CA GLU A 104 16.75 -17.96 3.39
C GLU A 104 15.80 -17.31 2.38
N TYR A 105 15.55 -15.99 2.48
CA TYR A 105 14.79 -15.26 1.47
C TYR A 105 15.45 -15.37 0.09
N ARG A 106 16.78 -15.23 0.00
CA ARG A 106 17.54 -15.36 -1.26
C ARG A 106 17.47 -16.77 -1.85
N VAL A 107 17.61 -17.79 -1.02
CA VAL A 107 17.48 -19.18 -1.43
C VAL A 107 16.07 -19.45 -1.97
N LEU A 108 15.04 -18.98 -1.25
CA LEU A 108 13.67 -19.11 -1.72
C LEU A 108 13.44 -18.35 -3.03
N ALA A 109 13.88 -17.09 -3.13
CA ALA A 109 13.74 -16.30 -4.35
C ALA A 109 14.38 -16.98 -5.57
N SER A 110 15.52 -17.64 -5.38
CA SER A 110 16.22 -18.36 -6.43
C SER A 110 15.53 -19.68 -6.82
N ASN A 111 14.80 -20.30 -5.88
CA ASN A 111 14.13 -21.58 -6.10
C ASN A 111 12.68 -21.45 -6.61
N LEU A 112 12.12 -20.25 -6.53
CA LEU A 112 10.76 -19.97 -6.97
C LEU A 112 10.64 -20.08 -8.49
N ALA A 113 9.46 -20.46 -8.94
CA ALA A 113 9.08 -20.63 -10.34
C ALA A 113 9.68 -21.81 -11.10
N GLY A 114 9.82 -22.96 -10.44
CA GLY A 114 9.93 -24.26 -11.12
C GLY A 114 11.11 -24.39 -12.07
N GLY A 115 12.30 -23.91 -11.69
CA GLY A 115 13.52 -24.08 -12.46
C GLY A 115 13.67 -23.13 -13.67
N LYS A 116 12.88 -22.07 -13.76
CA LYS A 116 13.10 -21.03 -14.76
C LYS A 116 14.36 -20.23 -14.42
N SER A 117 15.22 -19.99 -15.42
CA SER A 117 16.35 -19.08 -15.25
C SER A 117 15.85 -17.63 -15.14
N PHE A 118 15.80 -17.12 -13.92
CA PHE A 118 15.49 -15.72 -13.68
C PHE A 118 16.73 -14.83 -13.97
N ARG A 119 16.51 -13.66 -14.53
CA ARG A 119 17.51 -12.61 -14.52
C ARG A 119 17.70 -12.10 -13.09
N LYS A 120 18.87 -11.53 -12.78
CA LYS A 120 19.14 -10.94 -11.47
C LYS A 120 18.03 -9.97 -11.01
N GLN A 121 17.58 -9.09 -11.91
CA GLN A 121 16.52 -8.14 -11.68
C GLN A 121 15.21 -8.83 -11.23
N GLU A 122 14.85 -9.95 -11.84
CA GLU A 122 13.63 -10.70 -11.49
C GLU A 122 13.75 -11.34 -10.10
N ILE A 123 14.94 -11.80 -9.73
CA ILE A 123 15.23 -12.31 -8.38
C ILE A 123 15.12 -11.18 -7.34
N ASP A 124 15.68 -10.02 -7.63
CA ASP A 124 15.61 -8.84 -6.76
C ASP A 124 14.14 -8.39 -6.55
N ASN A 125 13.31 -8.47 -7.60
CA ASN A 125 11.88 -8.18 -7.53
C ASN A 125 11.13 -9.22 -6.69
N ILE A 126 11.43 -10.51 -6.86
CA ILE A 126 10.87 -11.58 -6.02
C ILE A 126 11.24 -11.34 -4.55
N LEU A 127 12.49 -11.04 -4.27
CA LEU A 127 12.98 -10.75 -2.93
C LEU A 127 12.21 -9.57 -2.30
N THR A 128 11.97 -8.51 -3.09
CA THR A 128 11.18 -7.36 -2.66
C THR A 128 9.74 -7.76 -2.31
N ILE A 129 9.10 -8.59 -3.14
CA ILE A 129 7.74 -9.09 -2.87
C ILE A 129 7.71 -9.90 -1.56
N GLN A 130 8.65 -10.83 -1.40
CA GLN A 130 8.73 -11.67 -0.20
C GLN A 130 8.89 -10.83 1.06
N ILE A 131 9.79 -9.85 1.05
CA ILE A 131 10.10 -9.03 2.21
C ILE A 131 9.00 -7.97 2.40
N CYS A 132 8.78 -7.11 1.43
CA CYS A 132 7.92 -5.94 1.60
C CYS A 132 6.44 -6.30 1.59
N ALA A 133 5.96 -7.05 0.58
CA ALA A 133 4.54 -7.33 0.49
C ALA A 133 4.10 -8.45 1.42
N LEU A 134 4.79 -9.60 1.37
CA LEU A 134 4.32 -10.75 2.13
C LEU A 134 4.67 -10.62 3.61
N THR A 135 5.94 -10.35 3.93
CA THR A 135 6.36 -10.33 5.34
C THR A 135 5.91 -9.06 6.03
N LEU A 136 6.41 -7.90 5.58
CA LEU A 136 6.21 -6.64 6.31
C LEU A 136 4.77 -6.15 6.20
N ASP A 137 4.20 -6.08 5.01
CA ASP A 137 2.83 -5.57 4.86
C ASP A 137 1.78 -6.63 5.21
N SER A 138 1.77 -7.79 4.57
CA SER A 138 0.71 -8.77 4.76
C SER A 138 0.77 -9.46 6.13
N TRP A 139 1.87 -10.15 6.46
CA TRP A 139 1.95 -10.95 7.69
C TRP A 139 2.04 -10.11 8.96
N VAL A 140 2.89 -9.09 9.00
CA VAL A 140 3.03 -8.21 10.18
C VAL A 140 1.75 -7.42 10.39
N PHE A 141 1.21 -6.78 9.33
CA PHE A 141 -0.01 -5.99 9.43
C PHE A 141 -1.22 -6.84 9.87
N THR A 142 -1.41 -8.02 9.26
CA THR A 142 -2.52 -8.91 9.64
C THR A 142 -2.44 -9.29 11.10
N ARG A 143 -1.26 -9.58 11.64
CA ARG A 143 -1.07 -9.92 13.06
C ARG A 143 -1.27 -8.73 13.99
N LEU A 144 -0.79 -7.54 13.61
CA LEU A 144 -1.07 -6.31 14.37
C LEU A 144 -2.56 -6.01 14.36
N ARG A 145 -3.22 -6.16 13.22
CA ARG A 145 -4.65 -5.97 13.09
C ARG A 145 -5.42 -6.91 14.02
N GLN A 146 -5.07 -8.18 14.05
CA GLN A 146 -5.73 -9.16 14.92
C GLN A 146 -5.51 -8.89 16.41
N ARG A 147 -4.40 -8.28 16.80
CA ARG A 147 -4.02 -8.11 18.21
C ARG A 147 -4.40 -6.75 18.79
N VAL A 148 -4.24 -5.68 18.04
CA VAL A 148 -4.32 -4.30 18.58
C VAL A 148 -5.06 -3.30 17.71
N ILE A 149 -5.05 -3.44 16.36
CA ILE A 149 -5.70 -2.47 15.45
C ILE A 149 -7.19 -2.77 15.35
N GLY A 150 -7.58 -4.05 15.26
CA GLY A 150 -8.96 -4.48 15.12
C GLY A 150 -9.42 -4.72 13.68
N THR A 151 -10.73 -4.73 13.49
CA THR A 151 -11.37 -4.95 12.19
C THR A 151 -11.41 -3.64 11.38
N TYR A 152 -11.52 -3.78 10.07
CA TYR A 152 -11.72 -2.63 9.18
C TYR A 152 -13.00 -1.89 9.56
N PRO A 153 -12.92 -0.59 9.91
CA PRO A 153 -14.11 0.16 10.28
C PRO A 153 -15.02 0.36 9.06
N PRO A 154 -16.35 0.25 9.25
CA PRO A 154 -17.29 0.54 8.17
C PRO A 154 -17.29 2.03 7.85
N ARG A 155 -17.22 2.36 6.56
CA ARG A 155 -17.26 3.71 6.01
C ARG A 155 -18.52 3.95 5.16
N GLY A 156 -19.62 3.27 5.51
CA GLY A 156 -20.87 3.37 4.80
C GLY A 156 -20.73 3.02 3.32
N PHE A 157 -21.18 3.90 2.42
CA PHE A 157 -21.12 3.72 0.98
C PHE A 157 -19.68 3.64 0.42
N ALA A 158 -18.67 4.08 1.16
CA ALA A 158 -17.28 4.07 0.72
C ALA A 158 -16.57 2.72 0.96
N GLY A 159 -17.14 1.82 1.77
CA GLY A 159 -16.58 0.48 2.04
C GLY A 159 -16.14 0.27 3.48
N ASN A 160 -15.20 -0.67 3.69
CA ASN A 160 -14.66 -0.99 5.01
C ASN A 160 -13.14 -0.84 4.98
N PHE A 161 -12.61 0.24 5.57
CA PHE A 161 -11.18 0.52 5.53
C PHE A 161 -10.70 1.45 6.65
N PHE A 162 -9.43 1.35 7.01
CA PHE A 162 -8.72 2.38 7.75
C PHE A 162 -8.39 3.55 6.82
N PHE A 163 -8.43 4.77 7.37
CA PHE A 163 -8.23 5.99 6.60
C PHE A 163 -7.31 6.94 7.35
N TRP A 164 -6.33 7.51 6.62
CA TRP A 164 -5.39 8.49 7.17
C TRP A 164 -4.83 9.40 6.08
N GLY A 165 -4.10 10.44 6.51
CA GLY A 165 -3.41 11.39 5.62
C GLY A 165 -1.97 11.66 6.03
N TYR A 166 -1.18 12.14 5.09
CA TYR A 166 0.17 12.64 5.30
C TYR A 166 0.29 14.07 4.81
N ALA A 167 0.82 14.95 5.67
CA ALA A 167 1.06 16.37 5.41
C ALA A 167 2.45 16.75 5.92
N PHE A 168 3.48 16.00 5.51
CA PHE A 168 4.86 16.22 5.89
C PHE A 168 5.78 16.30 4.65
N ALA A 169 6.87 17.04 4.79
CA ALA A 169 7.92 17.15 3.77
C ALA A 169 9.13 16.25 4.08
N SER A 170 9.36 15.90 5.35
CA SER A 170 10.57 15.22 5.84
C SER A 170 10.35 13.74 6.21
N GLY A 171 9.33 13.11 5.68
CA GLY A 171 8.98 11.70 5.93
C GLY A 171 9.89 10.68 5.24
N PRO A 172 9.52 9.39 5.27
CA PRO A 172 10.23 8.35 4.54
C PRO A 172 10.21 8.65 3.04
N GLN A 173 11.30 8.32 2.36
CA GLN A 173 11.46 8.61 0.93
C GLN A 173 10.60 7.70 0.06
N ARG A 174 10.37 6.47 0.53
CA ARG A 174 9.68 5.42 -0.23
C ARG A 174 8.47 4.92 0.55
N ILE A 175 7.30 5.35 0.13
CA ILE A 175 6.04 4.83 0.68
C ILE A 175 5.50 3.83 -0.33
N PHE A 176 5.63 2.54 -0.02
CA PHE A 176 5.10 1.48 -0.86
C PHE A 176 3.58 1.40 -0.73
N GLY A 177 2.92 1.10 -1.83
CA GLY A 177 1.52 0.76 -1.86
C GLY A 177 1.33 -0.67 -2.31
N PHE A 178 0.40 -1.36 -1.70
CA PHE A 178 -0.02 -2.69 -2.06
C PHE A 178 -1.46 -2.65 -2.56
N THR A 179 -1.74 -3.26 -3.69
CA THR A 179 -3.10 -3.34 -4.22
C THR A 179 -3.48 -4.79 -4.43
N THR A 180 -4.58 -5.20 -3.83
CA THR A 180 -5.19 -6.50 -4.03
C THR A 180 -6.39 -6.36 -4.96
N TYR A 181 -6.44 -7.18 -6.00
CA TYR A 181 -7.61 -7.37 -6.84
C TYR A 181 -8.18 -8.76 -6.55
N SER A 182 -9.41 -8.83 -6.05
CA SER A 182 -10.11 -10.09 -5.77
C SER A 182 -11.18 -10.37 -6.83
N GLY A 183 -11.56 -11.64 -6.99
CA GLY A 183 -12.66 -12.05 -7.87
C GLY A 183 -12.25 -12.70 -9.19
N LEU A 184 -10.98 -13.03 -9.38
CA LEU A 184 -10.50 -13.81 -10.53
C LEU A 184 -10.67 -15.32 -10.25
N ALA A 185 -11.80 -15.88 -10.60
CA ALA A 185 -12.06 -17.33 -10.42
C ALA A 185 -11.75 -17.84 -8.98
N GLY A 186 -12.12 -17.03 -7.96
CA GLY A 186 -11.84 -17.33 -6.54
C GLY A 186 -10.42 -17.00 -6.07
N LYS A 187 -9.57 -16.45 -6.94
CA LYS A 187 -8.18 -16.05 -6.63
C LYS A 187 -8.03 -14.54 -6.47
N SER A 188 -7.01 -14.14 -5.76
CA SER A 188 -6.65 -12.74 -5.58
C SER A 188 -5.33 -12.42 -6.26
N LEU A 189 -5.26 -11.29 -6.94
CA LEU A 189 -4.06 -10.75 -7.54
C LEU A 189 -3.52 -9.64 -6.65
N HIS A 190 -2.31 -9.79 -6.17
CA HIS A 190 -1.62 -8.79 -5.37
C HIS A 190 -0.54 -8.11 -6.19
N MET A 191 -0.52 -6.79 -6.19
CA MET A 191 0.49 -5.99 -6.88
C MET A 191 1.17 -5.03 -5.91
N ILE A 192 2.49 -5.07 -5.87
CA ILE A 192 3.28 -4.05 -5.19
C ILE A 192 3.51 -2.89 -6.14
N ARG A 193 3.40 -1.68 -5.62
CA ARG A 193 3.63 -0.44 -6.35
C ARG A 193 4.56 0.46 -5.56
N SER A 194 5.51 1.08 -6.25
CA SER A 194 6.11 2.29 -5.70
C SER A 194 5.08 3.41 -5.70
N HIS A 195 5.22 4.30 -4.73
CA HIS A 195 4.31 5.42 -4.58
C HIS A 195 4.42 6.38 -5.77
N GLY A 196 3.30 6.71 -6.40
CA GLY A 196 3.25 7.59 -7.57
C GLY A 196 2.95 6.89 -8.90
N LEU A 197 3.05 5.56 -8.97
CA LEU A 197 2.53 4.83 -10.13
C LEU A 197 1.02 4.70 -10.01
N ASP A 198 0.40 5.52 -10.76
CA ASP A 198 -0.99 5.83 -10.65
C ASP A 198 -1.87 4.63 -11.03
N ARG A 199 -2.81 4.26 -10.16
CA ARG A 199 -4.01 3.52 -10.58
C ARG A 199 -4.63 4.13 -11.84
N LEU A 200 -4.43 5.43 -12.05
CA LEU A 200 -4.86 6.18 -13.22
C LEU A 200 -4.09 5.77 -14.48
N ALA A 201 -2.81 5.46 -14.44
CA ALA A 201 -2.07 5.04 -15.63
C ALA A 201 -2.60 3.69 -16.17
N ILE A 202 -2.80 2.70 -15.30
CA ILE A 202 -3.42 1.43 -15.70
C ILE A 202 -4.89 1.64 -16.10
N LYS A 203 -5.64 2.44 -15.35
CA LYS A 203 -7.04 2.75 -15.67
C LYS A 203 -7.21 3.59 -16.92
N ALA A 204 -6.30 4.56 -17.17
CA ALA A 204 -6.38 5.45 -18.33
C ALA A 204 -5.95 4.76 -19.63
N SER A 205 -4.96 3.87 -19.59
CA SER A 205 -4.44 3.22 -20.79
C SER A 205 -5.28 2.04 -21.28
N LEU A 206 -5.93 1.27 -20.39
CA LEU A 206 -6.62 0.04 -20.77
C LEU A 206 -8.14 0.04 -20.46
N GLY A 207 -8.65 1.01 -19.74
CA GLY A 207 -9.99 0.91 -19.16
C GLY A 207 -10.09 -0.22 -18.11
N ARG A 208 -10.92 -0.07 -17.10
CA ARG A 208 -10.98 -0.98 -15.94
C ARG A 208 -11.25 -2.44 -16.31
N TRP A 209 -12.09 -2.67 -17.33
CA TRP A 209 -12.50 -3.99 -17.75
C TRP A 209 -11.44 -4.68 -18.63
N GLN A 210 -10.85 -3.95 -19.56
CA GLN A 210 -9.82 -4.48 -20.46
C GLN A 210 -8.54 -4.84 -19.73
N THR A 211 -8.10 -4.02 -18.79
CA THR A 211 -6.95 -4.33 -17.90
C THR A 211 -7.19 -5.63 -17.14
N TRP A 212 -8.40 -5.83 -16.65
CA TRP A 212 -8.77 -6.99 -15.87
C TRP A 212 -8.76 -8.29 -16.69
N GLU A 213 -9.33 -8.26 -17.89
CA GLU A 213 -9.33 -9.42 -18.79
C GLU A 213 -7.92 -9.77 -19.28
N VAL A 214 -7.08 -8.77 -19.55
CA VAL A 214 -5.70 -9.01 -19.96
C VAL A 214 -4.87 -9.58 -18.82
N LEU A 215 -4.96 -9.02 -17.63
CA LEU A 215 -4.28 -9.56 -16.45
C LEU A 215 -4.76 -10.97 -16.14
N LYS A 216 -6.05 -11.23 -16.25
CA LYS A 216 -6.62 -12.56 -16.09
C LYS A 216 -6.02 -13.56 -17.10
N HIS A 217 -5.96 -13.21 -18.38
CA HIS A 217 -5.37 -14.08 -19.40
C HIS A 217 -3.87 -14.30 -19.20
N LEU A 218 -3.13 -13.25 -18.91
CA LEU A 218 -1.67 -13.34 -18.73
C LEU A 218 -1.28 -14.15 -17.49
N PHE A 219 -2.06 -14.06 -16.40
CA PHE A 219 -1.65 -14.60 -15.11
C PHE A 219 -2.35 -15.90 -14.73
N LEU A 220 -3.62 -16.11 -15.10
CA LEU A 220 -4.32 -17.35 -14.78
C LEU A 220 -3.94 -18.52 -15.71
N ASN A 221 -3.51 -18.21 -16.93
CA ASN A 221 -3.12 -19.23 -17.91
C ASN A 221 -1.61 -19.57 -17.87
N ARG A 222 -0.85 -18.93 -16.99
CA ARG A 222 0.56 -19.27 -16.78
C ARG A 222 0.66 -20.65 -16.14
N GLY A 223 1.35 -21.55 -16.79
CA GLY A 223 1.49 -22.95 -16.39
C GLY A 223 0.79 -23.94 -17.34
N ILE A 224 -0.01 -23.44 -18.28
CA ILE A 224 -0.68 -24.25 -19.31
C ILE A 224 0.12 -24.21 -20.62
N GLY A 225 1.20 -23.45 -20.71
CA GLY A 225 2.00 -23.34 -21.92
C GLY A 225 2.81 -22.08 -22.03
N ASP A 226 3.39 -21.91 -23.15
CA ASP A 226 4.33 -20.86 -23.52
C ASP A 226 3.73 -19.45 -23.30
N GLU A 227 4.37 -18.67 -22.41
CA GLU A 227 4.05 -17.27 -22.14
C GLU A 227 4.11 -16.45 -23.45
N SER A 228 5.01 -16.82 -24.37
CA SER A 228 5.14 -16.19 -25.66
C SER A 228 3.92 -16.42 -26.56
N ALA A 229 3.36 -17.65 -26.56
CA ALA A 229 2.16 -17.97 -27.33
C ALA A 229 0.92 -17.18 -26.86
N LEU A 230 0.84 -16.89 -25.56
CA LEU A 230 -0.23 -16.05 -25.01
C LEU A 230 -0.06 -14.60 -25.45
N LEU A 231 1.13 -14.06 -25.37
CA LEU A 231 1.44 -12.68 -25.78
C LEU A 231 1.33 -12.50 -27.30
N ASP A 232 1.66 -13.53 -28.09
CA ASP A 232 1.46 -13.52 -29.54
C ASP A 232 -0.01 -13.33 -29.96
N GLN A 233 -0.97 -13.76 -29.13
CA GLN A 233 -2.40 -13.49 -29.38
C GLN A 233 -2.74 -11.99 -29.31
N TYR A 234 -1.88 -11.21 -28.67
CA TYR A 234 -2.01 -9.74 -28.55
C TYR A 234 -1.12 -8.98 -29.53
N ALA A 235 -0.31 -9.67 -30.34
CA ALA A 235 0.64 -9.03 -31.25
C ALA A 235 0.01 -8.38 -32.48
N SER A 236 -1.29 -8.64 -32.77
CA SER A 236 -1.96 -8.17 -33.98
C SER A 236 -3.36 -7.58 -33.73
N GLY A 237 -3.80 -6.71 -34.64
CA GLY A 237 -5.15 -6.15 -34.66
C GLY A 237 -5.47 -5.24 -33.48
N ALA A 238 -6.73 -5.25 -33.04
CA ALA A 238 -7.21 -4.43 -31.92
C ALA A 238 -6.52 -4.77 -30.59
N LYS A 239 -5.99 -5.98 -30.46
CA LYS A 239 -5.27 -6.43 -29.26
C LYS A 239 -3.87 -5.84 -29.15
N LYS A 240 -3.26 -5.40 -30.27
CA LYS A 240 -1.93 -4.77 -30.26
C LYS A 240 -1.89 -3.53 -29.36
N LYS A 241 -2.92 -2.70 -29.36
CA LYS A 241 -3.00 -1.53 -28.49
C LYS A 241 -2.93 -1.89 -26.99
N ILE A 242 -3.42 -3.09 -26.63
CA ILE A 242 -3.36 -3.60 -25.27
C ILE A 242 -1.92 -3.97 -24.93
N LEU A 243 -1.23 -4.67 -25.85
CA LEU A 243 0.17 -5.04 -25.68
C LEU A 243 1.05 -3.79 -25.56
N ASP A 244 0.88 -2.81 -26.45
CA ASP A 244 1.60 -1.54 -26.41
C ASP A 244 1.38 -0.84 -25.05
N SER A 245 0.15 -0.80 -24.55
CA SER A 245 -0.16 -0.22 -23.24
C SER A 245 0.47 -1.00 -22.07
N LEU A 246 0.60 -2.34 -22.18
CA LEU A 246 1.29 -3.16 -21.17
C LEU A 246 2.81 -2.92 -21.20
N GLN A 247 3.38 -2.65 -22.37
CA GLN A 247 4.79 -2.25 -22.52
C GLN A 247 5.01 -0.85 -21.91
N ASP A 248 4.12 0.11 -22.22
CA ASP A 248 4.22 1.48 -21.72
C ASP A 248 4.18 1.56 -20.19
N ILE A 249 3.44 0.66 -19.54
CA ILE A 249 3.38 0.57 -18.07
C ILE A 249 4.39 -0.42 -17.47
N GLY A 250 5.28 -0.99 -18.28
CA GLY A 250 6.37 -1.85 -17.83
C GLY A 250 5.97 -3.26 -17.39
N LEU A 251 4.80 -3.78 -17.80
CA LEU A 251 4.38 -5.15 -17.50
C LEU A 251 4.92 -6.17 -18.53
N VAL A 252 5.33 -5.71 -19.69
CA VAL A 252 5.92 -6.51 -20.76
C VAL A 252 7.31 -5.95 -21.08
N GLN A 253 8.27 -6.81 -21.38
CA GLN A 253 9.63 -6.39 -21.71
C GLN A 253 9.65 -5.50 -22.97
N PRO A 254 10.32 -4.34 -22.93
CA PRO A 254 10.34 -3.45 -24.08
C PRO A 254 11.11 -4.03 -25.27
N ASP A 255 12.11 -4.85 -25.00
CA ASP A 255 12.98 -5.52 -25.97
C ASP A 255 12.48 -6.91 -26.38
N ASP A 256 11.54 -7.48 -25.64
CA ASP A 256 10.89 -8.76 -25.94
C ASP A 256 9.40 -8.71 -25.56
N PRO A 257 8.51 -8.31 -26.50
CA PRO A 257 7.09 -8.19 -26.24
C PRO A 257 6.38 -9.52 -25.94
N ARG A 258 7.10 -10.65 -26.04
CA ARG A 258 6.61 -11.98 -25.71
C ARG A 258 6.93 -12.40 -24.27
N ARG A 259 7.57 -11.52 -23.50
CA ARG A 259 7.98 -11.79 -22.13
C ARG A 259 7.43 -10.76 -21.15
N LEU A 260 6.91 -11.26 -20.03
CA LEU A 260 6.54 -10.39 -18.92
C LEU A 260 7.78 -9.77 -18.28
N ALA A 261 7.70 -8.49 -17.92
CA ALA A 261 8.76 -7.76 -17.23
C ALA A 261 8.75 -8.00 -15.71
N ILE A 262 7.71 -8.69 -15.21
CA ILE A 262 7.50 -8.89 -13.78
C ILE A 262 7.47 -10.37 -13.44
N PRO A 263 7.96 -10.77 -12.25
CA PRO A 263 7.81 -12.13 -11.76
C PRO A 263 6.37 -12.42 -11.39
N VAL A 264 5.89 -13.62 -11.71
CA VAL A 264 4.59 -14.12 -11.29
C VAL A 264 4.79 -15.35 -10.42
N LEU A 265 4.27 -15.31 -9.20
CA LEU A 265 4.34 -16.36 -8.22
C LEU A 265 2.99 -17.09 -8.14
N ALA A 266 3.03 -18.42 -8.14
CA ALA A 266 1.85 -19.28 -8.02
C ALA A 266 1.53 -19.58 -6.54
N ASP A 267 0.39 -20.21 -6.27
CA ASP A 267 -0.05 -20.53 -4.91
C ASP A 267 1.01 -21.33 -4.11
N HIS A 268 1.64 -22.32 -4.73
CA HIS A 268 2.66 -23.14 -4.08
C HIS A 268 3.92 -22.34 -3.69
N ASP A 269 4.27 -21.30 -4.46
CA ASP A 269 5.40 -20.42 -4.15
C ASP A 269 5.11 -19.60 -2.88
N ARG A 270 3.84 -19.23 -2.67
CA ARG A 270 3.39 -18.59 -1.44
C ARG A 270 3.55 -19.51 -0.24
N ASP A 271 3.15 -20.77 -0.37
CA ASP A 271 3.21 -21.73 0.73
C ASP A 271 4.65 -21.95 1.20
N LEU A 272 5.61 -22.01 0.26
CA LEU A 272 7.04 -22.08 0.58
C LEU A 272 7.53 -20.87 1.39
N ASN A 273 6.97 -19.69 1.18
CA ASN A 273 7.33 -18.47 1.91
C ASN A 273 6.61 -18.34 3.25
N THR A 274 5.49 -19.03 3.44
CA THR A 274 4.60 -18.82 4.60
C THR A 274 5.31 -19.01 5.92
N GLU A 275 6.13 -20.05 6.06
CA GLU A 275 6.84 -20.33 7.31
C GLU A 275 7.85 -19.23 7.63
N LEU A 276 8.67 -18.84 6.66
CA LEU A 276 9.67 -17.79 6.83
C LEU A 276 9.01 -16.44 7.19
N CYS A 277 7.97 -16.04 6.44
CA CYS A 277 7.20 -14.83 6.73
C CYS A 277 6.58 -14.87 8.13
N ARG A 278 6.08 -16.03 8.55
CA ARG A 278 5.50 -16.25 9.88
C ARG A 278 6.51 -16.05 10.99
N GLU A 279 7.71 -16.61 10.86
CA GLU A 279 8.75 -16.52 11.88
C GLU A 279 9.30 -15.08 12.00
N VAL A 280 9.61 -14.43 10.88
CA VAL A 280 10.05 -13.04 10.87
C VAL A 280 8.98 -12.12 11.46
N SER A 281 7.71 -12.31 11.07
CA SER A 281 6.61 -11.49 11.60
C SER A 281 6.42 -11.66 13.11
N LYS A 282 6.61 -12.85 13.68
CA LYS A 282 6.53 -13.08 15.13
C LYS A 282 7.55 -12.22 15.89
N LYS A 283 8.77 -12.11 15.36
CA LYS A 283 9.82 -11.29 15.97
C LYS A 283 9.45 -9.81 15.93
N ILE A 284 9.02 -9.31 14.77
CA ILE A 284 8.60 -7.91 14.58
C ILE A 284 7.44 -7.58 15.53
N ILE A 285 6.42 -8.44 15.60
CA ILE A 285 5.27 -8.23 16.48
C ILE A 285 5.65 -8.15 17.95
N ARG A 286 6.63 -8.95 18.40
CA ARG A 286 7.12 -8.84 19.78
C ARG A 286 7.70 -7.46 20.08
N HIS A 287 8.47 -6.89 19.15
CA HIS A 287 8.98 -5.52 19.28
C HIS A 287 7.87 -4.47 19.32
N TRP A 288 6.89 -4.58 18.42
CA TRP A 288 5.73 -3.70 18.41
C TRP A 288 4.99 -3.72 19.74
N MET A 289 4.72 -4.92 20.26
CA MET A 289 3.98 -5.06 21.53
C MET A 289 4.79 -4.53 22.73
N ALA A 290 6.11 -4.70 22.73
CA ALA A 290 6.97 -4.17 23.78
C ALA A 290 7.03 -2.63 23.81
N GLY A 291 6.96 -1.97 22.63
CA GLY A 291 6.96 -0.50 22.51
C GLY A 291 5.58 0.14 22.56
N MET A 292 4.50 -0.61 22.78
CA MET A 292 3.14 -0.09 22.62
C MET A 292 2.75 0.99 23.65
N ASP A 293 3.20 0.87 24.88
CA ASP A 293 2.87 1.86 25.93
C ASP A 293 3.67 3.16 25.73
N GLU A 294 4.91 3.08 25.30
CA GLU A 294 5.69 4.24 24.88
C GLU A 294 5.01 4.94 23.69
N LEU A 295 4.59 4.18 22.67
CA LEU A 295 3.88 4.71 21.51
C LEU A 295 2.61 5.46 21.92
N LYS A 296 1.81 4.92 22.83
CA LYS A 296 0.61 5.61 23.35
C LYS A 296 0.97 6.95 23.97
N GLY A 297 1.99 6.98 24.84
CA GLY A 297 2.45 8.22 25.45
C GLY A 297 2.92 9.26 24.45
N LEU A 298 3.61 8.85 23.38
CA LEU A 298 4.03 9.77 22.30
C LEU A 298 2.83 10.27 21.49
N VAL A 299 1.85 9.41 21.20
CA VAL A 299 0.64 9.81 20.45
C VAL A 299 -0.22 10.80 21.22
N GLU A 300 -0.21 10.79 22.55
CA GLU A 300 -0.88 11.81 23.37
C GLU A 300 -0.36 13.23 23.12
N LEU A 301 0.90 13.34 22.66
CA LEU A 301 1.54 14.62 22.33
C LEU A 301 1.28 15.05 20.89
N CYS A 302 0.74 14.17 20.04
CA CYS A 302 0.52 14.43 18.62
C CYS A 302 -0.81 15.15 18.36
N SER A 303 -0.88 15.84 17.23
CA SER A 303 -2.08 16.59 16.80
C SER A 303 -3.28 15.67 16.55
N PHE A 304 -3.07 14.41 16.25
CA PHE A 304 -4.10 13.39 15.98
C PHE A 304 -4.52 12.55 17.20
N THR A 305 -4.15 12.94 18.41
CA THR A 305 -4.48 12.21 19.66
C THR A 305 -5.97 11.96 19.85
N LYS A 306 -6.84 12.82 19.27
CA LYS A 306 -8.30 12.70 19.34
C LYS A 306 -8.93 11.90 18.19
N CYS A 307 -8.12 11.43 17.27
CA CYS A 307 -8.58 10.63 16.13
C CYS A 307 -8.85 9.18 16.53
N SER A 308 -9.41 8.42 15.59
CA SER A 308 -9.66 6.98 15.74
C SER A 308 -8.35 6.24 15.99
N TRP A 309 -8.22 5.60 17.16
CA TRP A 309 -7.01 4.85 17.51
C TRP A 309 -6.65 3.74 16.49
N PRO A 310 -7.60 2.95 15.97
CA PRO A 310 -7.31 2.00 14.91
C PRO A 310 -6.76 2.64 13.63
N ASP A 311 -7.27 3.80 13.21
CA ASP A 311 -6.76 4.54 12.07
C ASP A 311 -5.35 5.09 12.35
N CYS A 312 -5.11 5.60 13.57
CA CYS A 312 -3.79 6.04 14.02
C CYS A 312 -2.77 4.90 13.96
N LEU A 313 -3.08 3.74 14.55
CA LEU A 313 -2.19 2.58 14.53
C LEU A 313 -1.91 2.07 13.11
N CYS A 314 -2.92 2.07 12.25
CA CYS A 314 -2.74 1.71 10.85
C CYS A 314 -1.79 2.68 10.12
N MET A 315 -1.96 3.99 10.33
CA MET A 315 -1.06 5.01 9.81
C MET A 315 0.37 4.83 10.31
N LEU A 316 0.54 4.65 11.62
CA LEU A 316 1.85 4.48 12.26
C LEU A 316 2.56 3.22 11.77
N PHE A 317 1.81 2.13 11.58
CA PHE A 317 2.36 0.91 10.99
C PHE A 317 2.90 1.15 9.58
N HIS A 318 2.13 1.79 8.71
CA HIS A 318 2.55 2.02 7.32
C HIS A 318 3.75 2.97 7.22
N LEU A 319 3.89 3.92 8.15
CA LEU A 319 5.09 4.76 8.24
C LEU A 319 6.31 3.97 8.76
N ALA A 320 6.15 3.17 9.81
CA ALA A 320 7.24 2.31 10.29
C ALA A 320 7.71 1.33 9.21
N TYR A 321 6.76 0.77 8.46
CA TYR A 321 7.04 -0.07 7.29
C TYR A 321 7.81 0.70 6.21
N ALA A 322 7.40 1.93 5.88
CA ALA A 322 8.08 2.76 4.89
C ALA A 322 9.54 3.06 5.31
N TYR A 323 9.77 3.42 6.57
CA TYR A 323 11.12 3.61 7.11
C TYR A 323 11.96 2.31 7.12
N ALA A 324 11.34 1.15 7.36
CA ALA A 324 12.05 -0.13 7.27
C ALA A 324 12.45 -0.43 5.82
N ALA A 325 11.56 -0.17 4.86
CA ALA A 325 11.83 -0.32 3.45
C ALA A 325 12.95 0.61 2.96
N ASP A 326 12.96 1.89 3.39
CA ASP A 326 14.07 2.81 3.11
C ASP A 326 15.41 2.22 3.59
N LYS A 327 15.47 1.70 4.82
CA LYS A 327 16.68 1.07 5.36
C LYS A 327 17.13 -0.18 4.56
N LEU A 328 16.19 -0.96 4.05
CA LEU A 328 16.50 -2.14 3.23
C LEU A 328 17.05 -1.73 1.85
N VAL A 329 16.51 -0.68 1.24
CA VAL A 329 17.03 -0.12 -0.02
C VAL A 329 18.41 0.49 0.20
N ASP A 330 18.58 1.32 1.22
CA ASP A 330 19.85 1.99 1.52
C ASP A 330 21.00 0.99 1.82
N ARG A 331 20.66 -0.19 2.29
CA ARG A 331 21.61 -1.31 2.47
C ARG A 331 21.76 -2.20 1.23
N GLY A 332 21.10 -1.89 0.14
CA GLY A 332 21.16 -2.68 -1.11
C GLY A 332 20.56 -4.08 -0.99
N ILE A 333 19.64 -4.31 -0.04
CA ILE A 333 18.97 -5.60 0.17
C ILE A 333 17.86 -5.79 -0.85
N ILE A 334 17.10 -4.74 -1.09
CA ILE A 334 16.09 -4.66 -2.14
C ILE A 334 16.44 -3.50 -3.09
N PRO A 335 16.06 -3.58 -4.38
CA PRO A 335 16.32 -2.50 -5.32
C PRO A 335 15.56 -1.24 -4.94
N ASP A 336 16.11 -0.08 -5.34
CA ASP A 336 15.36 1.16 -5.30
C ASP A 336 14.28 1.13 -6.38
N PHE A 337 13.04 1.43 -6.00
CA PHE A 337 11.93 1.42 -6.94
C PHE A 337 12.03 2.63 -7.85
N PRO A 338 11.98 2.45 -9.17
CA PRO A 338 11.98 3.56 -10.09
C PRO A 338 10.74 4.44 -9.81
N GLN A 339 10.98 5.73 -9.70
CA GLN A 339 9.93 6.73 -9.50
C GLN A 339 9.09 6.98 -10.76
N LYS A 340 9.41 6.31 -11.89
CA LYS A 340 8.73 6.47 -13.17
C LYS A 340 7.79 5.30 -13.47
N ALA A 341 6.71 5.58 -14.22
CA ALA A 341 5.86 4.55 -14.81
C ALA A 341 6.72 3.53 -15.56
N GLY A 342 6.50 2.24 -15.35
CA GLY A 342 7.35 1.17 -15.89
C GLY A 342 8.34 0.58 -14.89
N GLY A 343 8.23 0.94 -13.61
CA GLY A 343 9.01 0.33 -12.55
C GLY A 343 8.62 -1.13 -12.25
N ASP A 344 9.47 -1.77 -11.50
CA ASP A 344 9.41 -3.18 -11.16
C ASP A 344 8.12 -3.54 -10.43
N TRP A 345 7.29 -4.34 -11.07
CA TRP A 345 6.05 -4.84 -10.53
C TRP A 345 6.22 -6.28 -10.09
N GLY A 346 5.78 -6.61 -8.90
CA GLY A 346 5.63 -7.98 -8.49
C GLY A 346 4.16 -8.37 -8.51
N VAL A 347 3.84 -9.50 -9.10
CA VAL A 347 2.48 -10.02 -9.13
C VAL A 347 2.43 -11.33 -8.38
N TRP A 348 1.49 -11.40 -7.44
CA TRP A 348 1.20 -12.59 -6.67
C TRP A 348 -0.20 -13.10 -7.02
N ILE A 349 -0.32 -14.37 -7.34
CA ILE A 349 -1.60 -15.02 -7.61
C ILE A 349 -1.90 -16.01 -6.48
N HIS A 350 -3.05 -15.83 -5.86
CA HIS A 350 -3.64 -16.74 -4.88
C HIS A 350 -4.59 -17.72 -5.51
#